data_080489a86fba57c65d6d6216b5fbc44d
#
_entry.id   080489a86fba57c65d6d6216b5fbc44d
#
_cell.length_a   1.000
_cell.length_b   1.000
_cell.length_c   1.000
_cell.angle_alpha   90.00
_cell.angle_beta   90.00
_cell.angle_gamma   90.00
#
_symmetry.space_group_name_H-M   'P 1'
#
loop_
_entity.id
_entity.type
_entity.pdbx_description
1 polymer ?
#
loop_
_entity_poly.entity_id
_entity_poly.type
_entity_poly.pdbx_seq_one_letter_code
_entity_poly.pdbx_strand_id
1 'polypeptide(L)'
;MPRFITAIVLALSAIPCCLSIWPIPRSLDSGNQILKLSGSFDISINFTNPPQDLLDAVTRTKYSIQTDQLGRLTVGRGSSDSTAFGSAKTLRTLMLALEQSASTAQPIATEAVVALDARDEGYSLSVPLDGSAGVVSANTTLGLLRGLSTFEQLWYTYDGTIYTNYAPLTIVNDSPAYAYRGFMLDTARNFFSVSDIKRTLDAMYLVKINTFHWHITDSQSWPIQVVQFPELAQAGAYSTNQSYTPSDIQDVVTYAGDRGIDVLVEIDTPGHTAIIGASHPEYVACYLSDWITFASEPPAGQLRLADASVTNFTAAVLAAVAETLPSTMFSTGGDELNTACYAADGPTQMMLNESGRTLFEALDIFTSATHGALHALGKTAVVWEEMVLEYNTTTLRNDTIVMVWISSDDAAAVVQRGYRIVHAPSNYFYLDCGAGDPIGNDPTGNSWCDPFKTWQESYTFNPLANISSAQVSLVLGGEQLLWTEQSGPENLDSIVWPRAASSAEIFWTGDTLPDGFDRVGNISEALPRLHDVRYRMVQRGIKAIRLQPEWCALRPQMCDE
;
A
#
# COMPACT_ATOMS: atom_id res chain seq x y z
N MET A 1 -2.60 68.49 -20.82
CA MET A 1 -2.12 67.29 -20.07
C MET A 1 -2.62 66.07 -20.77
N PRO A 2 -1.81 65.30 -21.46
CA PRO A 2 -2.26 64.05 -22.10
C PRO A 2 -2.27 62.91 -21.06
N ARG A 3 -3.38 62.19 -20.98
CA ARG A 3 -3.55 60.96 -20.18
C ARG A 3 -2.85 59.79 -20.91
N PHE A 4 -1.79 59.26 -20.33
CA PHE A 4 -1.23 57.98 -20.74
C PHE A 4 -2.15 56.87 -20.26
N ILE A 5 -2.73 56.12 -21.20
CA ILE A 5 -3.40 54.85 -20.96
C ILE A 5 -2.31 53.77 -20.99
N THR A 6 -1.95 53.26 -19.82
CA THR A 6 -1.06 52.10 -19.71
C THR A 6 -1.91 50.87 -20.01
N ALA A 7 -1.72 50.26 -21.17
CA ALA A 7 -2.28 48.96 -21.48
C ALA A 7 -1.54 47.90 -20.66
N ILE A 8 -2.23 47.30 -19.69
CA ILE A 8 -1.75 46.11 -19.01
C ILE A 8 -1.95 44.95 -19.99
N VAL A 9 -0.86 44.48 -20.58
CA VAL A 9 -0.82 43.22 -21.31
C VAL A 9 -0.83 42.14 -20.22
N LEU A 10 -2.00 41.55 -19.97
CA LEU A 10 -2.07 40.27 -19.27
C LEU A 10 -1.39 39.23 -20.18
N ALA A 11 -0.18 38.86 -19.83
CA ALA A 11 0.41 37.61 -20.31
C ALA A 11 -0.46 36.48 -19.74
N LEU A 12 -1.32 35.90 -20.61
CA LEU A 12 -1.85 34.60 -20.34
C LEU A 12 -0.65 33.65 -20.31
N SER A 13 -0.13 33.39 -19.12
CA SER A 13 0.73 32.24 -18.90
C SER A 13 -0.09 31.02 -19.32
N ALA A 14 0.36 30.36 -20.40
CA ALA A 14 -0.18 29.06 -20.75
C ALA A 14 -0.04 28.18 -19.50
N ILE A 15 -1.17 27.82 -18.88
CA ILE A 15 -1.22 26.87 -17.79
C ILE A 15 -0.52 25.60 -18.33
N PRO A 16 0.57 25.13 -17.72
CA PRO A 16 1.18 23.90 -18.16
C PRO A 16 0.09 22.83 -18.11
N CYS A 17 -0.05 22.09 -19.21
CA CYS A 17 -1.06 21.05 -19.32
C CYS A 17 -0.72 20.00 -18.28
N CYS A 18 -1.49 19.93 -17.19
CA CYS A 18 -1.24 18.99 -16.08
C CYS A 18 -1.16 17.58 -16.64
N LEU A 19 0.01 16.98 -16.58
CA LEU A 19 0.22 15.59 -16.97
C LEU A 19 -0.48 14.70 -15.94
N SER A 20 -1.30 13.75 -16.39
CA SER A 20 -2.19 12.97 -15.52
C SER A 20 -1.59 11.62 -15.14
N ILE A 21 -0.30 11.56 -14.87
CA ILE A 21 0.38 10.34 -14.38
C ILE A 21 0.44 10.36 -12.85
N TRP A 22 0.11 9.22 -12.25
CA TRP A 22 0.22 8.98 -10.82
C TRP A 22 0.82 7.61 -10.50
N PRO A 23 1.84 7.48 -9.67
CA PRO A 23 2.71 8.56 -9.18
C PRO A 23 3.42 9.27 -10.32
N ILE A 24 3.73 10.57 -10.15
CA ILE A 24 4.50 11.29 -11.16
C ILE A 24 5.95 10.75 -11.19
N PRO A 25 6.50 10.43 -12.37
CA PRO A 25 7.88 9.99 -12.49
C PRO A 25 8.87 11.06 -12.00
N ARG A 26 9.97 10.64 -11.42
CA ARG A 26 11.03 11.54 -10.89
C ARG A 26 11.79 12.28 -11.98
N SER A 27 11.78 11.74 -13.20
CA SER A 27 12.38 12.38 -14.39
C SER A 27 11.39 12.27 -15.54
N LEU A 28 10.96 13.39 -16.08
CA LEU A 28 9.91 13.44 -17.08
C LEU A 28 10.10 14.65 -17.99
N ASP A 29 10.12 14.41 -19.30
CA ASP A 29 10.00 15.42 -20.34
C ASP A 29 8.79 15.09 -21.23
N SER A 30 7.88 16.04 -21.41
CA SER A 30 6.66 15.83 -22.18
C SER A 30 6.38 17.01 -23.12
N GLY A 31 5.95 16.68 -24.35
CA GLY A 31 5.40 17.64 -25.28
C GLY A 31 3.93 17.97 -24.98
N ASN A 32 3.30 18.60 -25.96
CA ASN A 32 1.87 18.97 -25.91
C ASN A 32 1.14 18.65 -27.22
N GLN A 33 1.66 17.68 -27.99
CA GLN A 33 1.09 17.35 -29.29
C GLN A 33 0.26 16.08 -29.22
N ILE A 34 -0.71 16.00 -30.14
CA ILE A 34 -1.62 14.86 -30.23
C ILE A 34 -0.94 13.69 -30.96
N LEU A 35 -0.98 12.53 -30.31
CA LEU A 35 -0.61 11.25 -30.87
C LEU A 35 -1.79 10.29 -30.72
N LYS A 36 -2.24 9.66 -31.79
CA LYS A 36 -3.33 8.66 -31.74
C LYS A 36 -2.77 7.28 -31.45
N LEU A 37 -3.57 6.44 -30.81
CA LEU A 37 -3.30 5.02 -30.72
C LEU A 37 -3.97 4.29 -31.91
N SER A 38 -3.28 3.32 -32.48
CA SER A 38 -3.85 2.51 -33.58
C SER A 38 -4.97 1.59 -33.07
N GLY A 39 -6.03 1.42 -33.85
CA GLY A 39 -7.03 0.38 -33.56
C GLY A 39 -6.45 -1.06 -33.60
N SER A 40 -5.28 -1.23 -34.23
CA SER A 40 -4.48 -2.47 -34.22
C SER A 40 -3.19 -2.33 -33.39
N PHE A 41 -3.23 -1.50 -32.32
CA PHE A 41 -2.09 -1.32 -31.43
C PHE A 41 -1.69 -2.65 -30.81
N ASP A 42 -0.38 -2.90 -30.73
CA ASP A 42 0.19 -4.08 -30.12
C ASP A 42 1.39 -3.76 -29.23
N ILE A 43 1.65 -4.64 -28.26
CA ILE A 43 2.81 -4.58 -27.38
C ILE A 43 3.71 -5.77 -27.72
N SER A 44 4.92 -5.50 -28.19
CA SER A 44 5.92 -6.51 -28.55
C SER A 44 6.98 -6.64 -27.46
N ILE A 45 7.51 -7.85 -27.27
CA ILE A 45 8.57 -8.14 -26.31
C ILE A 45 9.84 -8.46 -27.10
N ASN A 46 10.93 -7.75 -26.80
CA ASN A 46 12.21 -7.85 -27.54
C ASN A 46 13.24 -8.72 -26.80
N PHE A 47 12.79 -9.84 -26.22
CA PHE A 47 13.68 -10.87 -25.66
C PHE A 47 12.99 -12.24 -25.71
N THR A 48 13.79 -13.29 -25.56
CA THR A 48 13.32 -14.68 -25.67
C THR A 48 12.73 -15.19 -24.36
N ASN A 49 11.76 -16.09 -24.43
CA ASN A 49 11.14 -16.76 -23.29
C ASN A 49 10.59 -15.79 -22.21
N PRO A 50 9.73 -14.85 -22.56
CA PRO A 50 9.09 -13.99 -21.59
C PRO A 50 8.25 -14.84 -20.61
N PRO A 51 8.28 -14.54 -19.29
CA PRO A 51 7.47 -15.26 -18.32
C PRO A 51 5.98 -14.98 -18.52
N GLN A 52 5.14 -15.92 -18.08
CA GLN A 52 3.69 -15.88 -18.34
C GLN A 52 3.02 -14.67 -17.69
N ASP A 53 3.42 -14.30 -16.48
CA ASP A 53 2.87 -13.14 -15.76
C ASP A 53 3.15 -11.81 -16.50
N LEU A 54 4.27 -11.68 -17.22
CA LEU A 54 4.52 -10.54 -18.09
C LEU A 54 3.62 -10.56 -19.34
N LEU A 55 3.37 -11.73 -19.94
CA LEU A 55 2.43 -11.86 -21.06
C LEU A 55 1.01 -11.48 -20.63
N ASP A 56 0.63 -11.88 -19.43
CA ASP A 56 -0.65 -11.54 -18.82
C ASP A 56 -0.72 -10.03 -18.50
N ALA A 57 0.36 -9.42 -18.02
CA ALA A 57 0.47 -7.97 -17.82
C ALA A 57 0.29 -7.20 -19.14
N VAL A 58 0.92 -7.64 -20.23
CA VAL A 58 0.74 -7.08 -21.58
C VAL A 58 -0.74 -7.15 -22.00
N THR A 59 -1.37 -8.30 -21.76
CA THR A 59 -2.78 -8.51 -22.09
C THR A 59 -3.69 -7.57 -21.29
N ARG A 60 -3.45 -7.45 -19.97
CA ARG A 60 -4.17 -6.52 -19.08
C ARG A 60 -4.01 -5.07 -19.53
N THR A 61 -2.79 -4.63 -19.84
CA THR A 61 -2.51 -3.27 -20.30
C THR A 61 -3.24 -2.94 -21.60
N LYS A 62 -3.21 -3.85 -22.59
CA LYS A 62 -3.96 -3.67 -23.84
C LYS A 62 -5.46 -3.57 -23.61
N TYR A 63 -5.99 -4.44 -22.74
CA TYR A 63 -7.41 -4.43 -22.37
C TYR A 63 -7.79 -3.10 -21.70
N SER A 64 -7.04 -2.67 -20.68
CA SER A 64 -7.30 -1.42 -19.96
C SER A 64 -7.32 -0.20 -20.89
N ILE A 65 -6.33 -0.06 -21.76
CA ILE A 65 -6.26 1.07 -22.72
C ILE A 65 -7.48 1.09 -23.66
N GLN A 66 -8.00 -0.08 -24.05
CA GLN A 66 -9.15 -0.19 -24.95
C GLN A 66 -10.49 0.05 -24.24
N THR A 67 -10.57 -0.26 -22.93
CA THR A 67 -11.84 -0.28 -22.19
C THR A 67 -12.05 0.91 -21.27
N ASP A 68 -10.98 1.60 -20.84
CA ASP A 68 -11.07 2.71 -19.87
C ASP A 68 -11.97 3.87 -20.36
N GLN A 69 -12.17 4.08 -21.66
CA GLN A 69 -13.10 5.06 -22.23
C GLN A 69 -13.06 6.45 -21.54
N LEU A 70 -11.91 6.84 -20.97
CA LEU A 70 -11.76 8.06 -20.21
C LEU A 70 -11.57 9.27 -21.14
N GLY A 71 -12.54 10.21 -21.14
CA GLY A 71 -12.34 11.53 -21.71
C GLY A 71 -11.47 12.41 -20.81
N ARG A 72 -10.67 13.30 -21.39
CA ARG A 72 -9.83 14.24 -20.61
C ARG A 72 -10.66 14.97 -19.56
N LEU A 73 -10.06 15.22 -18.40
CA LEU A 73 -10.70 15.99 -17.32
C LEU A 73 -10.55 17.50 -17.60
N THR A 74 -11.17 17.94 -18.67
CA THR A 74 -11.31 19.34 -19.09
C THR A 74 -12.71 19.59 -19.59
N VAL A 75 -13.13 20.87 -19.66
CA VAL A 75 -14.39 21.25 -20.31
C VAL A 75 -14.35 20.80 -21.77
N GLY A 76 -15.39 20.10 -22.21
CA GLY A 76 -15.44 19.54 -23.57
C GLY A 76 -14.75 18.17 -23.73
N ARG A 77 -14.15 17.62 -22.64
CA ARG A 77 -13.65 16.24 -22.60
C ARG A 77 -12.69 15.82 -23.70
N GLY A 78 -12.00 16.77 -24.34
CA GLY A 78 -11.09 16.52 -25.46
C GLY A 78 -11.63 17.00 -26.80
N SER A 79 -12.78 17.70 -26.88
CA SER A 79 -13.32 18.24 -28.13
C SER A 79 -12.36 19.22 -28.83
N SER A 80 -11.59 19.99 -28.07
CA SER A 80 -10.54 20.87 -28.64
C SER A 80 -9.40 20.07 -29.29
N ASP A 81 -9.02 18.95 -28.68
CA ASP A 81 -7.93 18.09 -29.14
C ASP A 81 -8.30 17.40 -30.48
N SER A 82 -9.60 17.08 -30.67
CA SER A 82 -10.09 16.37 -31.84
C SER A 82 -9.82 17.12 -33.14
N THR A 83 -9.65 18.45 -33.09
CA THR A 83 -9.31 19.27 -34.27
C THR A 83 -7.97 18.87 -34.88
N ALA A 84 -7.05 18.32 -34.09
CA ALA A 84 -5.75 17.85 -34.56
C ALA A 84 -5.73 16.39 -35.04
N PHE A 85 -6.81 15.61 -34.84
CA PHE A 85 -6.82 14.16 -35.12
C PHE A 85 -6.52 13.86 -36.60
N GLY A 86 -6.93 14.74 -37.54
CA GLY A 86 -6.71 14.54 -38.96
C GLY A 86 -5.22 14.56 -39.36
N SER A 87 -4.41 15.34 -38.69
CA SER A 87 -2.96 15.49 -38.94
C SER A 87 -2.09 14.67 -37.99
N ALA A 88 -2.63 14.22 -36.86
CA ALA A 88 -1.90 13.51 -35.84
C ALA A 88 -1.35 12.17 -36.32
N LYS A 89 -0.10 11.87 -35.95
CA LYS A 89 0.52 10.56 -36.17
C LYS A 89 -0.14 9.50 -35.31
N THR A 90 0.16 8.24 -35.58
CA THR A 90 -0.46 7.09 -34.91
C THR A 90 0.60 6.15 -34.41
N LEU A 91 0.60 5.91 -33.08
CA LEU A 91 1.42 4.88 -32.46
C LEU A 91 0.80 3.50 -32.72
N ARG A 92 1.60 2.58 -33.27
CA ARG A 92 1.16 1.21 -33.61
C ARG A 92 1.69 0.15 -32.68
N THR A 93 2.85 0.40 -32.08
CA THR A 93 3.57 -0.59 -31.29
C THR A 93 4.24 0.07 -30.08
N LEU A 94 4.16 -0.60 -28.95
CA LEU A 94 5.03 -0.41 -27.80
C LEU A 94 5.97 -1.61 -27.72
N MET A 95 7.26 -1.39 -27.57
CA MET A 95 8.26 -2.45 -27.42
C MET A 95 8.70 -2.53 -25.94
N LEU A 96 8.70 -3.71 -25.36
CA LEU A 96 9.30 -4.00 -24.07
C LEU A 96 10.69 -4.57 -24.27
N ALA A 97 11.69 -3.99 -23.60
CA ALA A 97 13.09 -4.40 -23.71
C ALA A 97 13.76 -4.52 -22.34
N LEU A 98 14.49 -5.61 -22.10
CA LEU A 98 15.40 -5.69 -20.96
C LEU A 98 16.75 -5.05 -21.35
N GLU A 99 17.28 -4.17 -20.48
CA GLU A 99 18.52 -3.43 -20.72
C GLU A 99 19.76 -4.30 -20.61
N GLN A 100 19.71 -5.30 -19.73
CA GLN A 100 20.75 -6.32 -19.66
C GLN A 100 20.29 -7.57 -20.41
N SER A 101 21.20 -8.19 -21.13
CA SER A 101 21.00 -9.52 -21.72
C SER A 101 21.03 -10.56 -20.57
N ALA A 102 20.04 -10.49 -19.68
CA ALA A 102 19.85 -11.52 -18.67
C ALA A 102 19.67 -12.86 -19.40
N SER A 103 20.41 -13.85 -19.01
CA SER A 103 20.33 -15.20 -19.58
C SER A 103 18.93 -15.81 -19.44
N THR A 104 18.11 -15.28 -18.53
CA THR A 104 16.71 -15.68 -18.31
C THR A 104 15.96 -14.55 -17.61
N ALA A 105 14.87 -14.03 -18.20
CA ALA A 105 13.96 -13.10 -17.55
C ALA A 105 13.22 -13.82 -16.41
N GLN A 106 13.23 -13.25 -15.21
CA GLN A 106 12.51 -13.80 -14.07
C GLN A 106 11.03 -13.42 -14.14
N PRO A 107 10.11 -14.23 -13.56
CA PRO A 107 8.72 -13.83 -13.38
C PRO A 107 8.59 -12.57 -12.52
N ILE A 108 7.62 -11.71 -12.83
CA ILE A 108 7.27 -10.52 -12.04
C ILE A 108 7.04 -10.90 -10.57
N ALA A 109 6.28 -11.98 -10.33
CA ALA A 109 5.97 -12.47 -9.00
C ALA A 109 7.23 -12.87 -8.21
N THR A 110 8.26 -13.38 -8.88
CA THR A 110 9.53 -13.72 -8.24
C THR A 110 10.31 -12.44 -7.85
N GLU A 111 10.34 -11.44 -8.73
CA GLU A 111 11.05 -10.18 -8.48
C GLU A 111 10.32 -9.32 -7.44
N ALA A 112 8.99 -9.43 -7.35
CA ALA A 112 8.18 -8.70 -6.38
C ALA A 112 8.46 -9.10 -4.92
N VAL A 113 8.94 -10.32 -4.66
CA VAL A 113 9.21 -10.84 -3.31
C VAL A 113 10.70 -10.88 -2.96
N VAL A 114 11.57 -10.36 -3.82
CA VAL A 114 12.98 -10.15 -3.48
C VAL A 114 13.07 -9.16 -2.31
N ALA A 115 14.09 -9.30 -1.47
CA ALA A 115 14.33 -8.38 -0.34
C ALA A 115 14.25 -6.91 -0.79
N LEU A 116 13.67 -6.04 0.04
CA LEU A 116 13.33 -4.67 -0.33
C LEU A 116 14.52 -3.87 -0.89
N ASP A 117 15.69 -4.04 -0.32
CA ASP A 117 16.93 -3.36 -0.71
C ASP A 117 17.57 -3.91 -2.00
N ALA A 118 17.13 -5.08 -2.46
CA ALA A 118 17.56 -5.71 -3.70
C ALA A 118 16.52 -5.65 -4.83
N ARG A 119 15.32 -5.13 -4.55
CA ARG A 119 14.21 -5.05 -5.50
C ARG A 119 14.42 -3.92 -6.51
N ASP A 120 14.46 -4.24 -7.80
CA ASP A 120 14.61 -3.25 -8.88
C ASP A 120 13.28 -3.05 -9.62
N GLU A 121 12.68 -1.88 -9.40
CA GLU A 121 11.43 -1.43 -10.03
C GLU A 121 11.67 -0.33 -11.08
N GLY A 122 12.93 -0.08 -11.42
CA GLY A 122 13.35 1.00 -12.32
C GLY A 122 12.96 0.74 -13.79
N TYR A 123 12.55 1.80 -14.49
CA TYR A 123 12.22 1.73 -15.92
C TYR A 123 12.51 3.05 -16.63
N SER A 124 12.61 2.98 -17.96
CA SER A 124 12.56 4.13 -18.87
C SER A 124 11.41 3.96 -19.86
N LEU A 125 10.78 5.07 -20.27
CA LEU A 125 9.68 5.07 -21.23
C LEU A 125 9.90 6.17 -22.28
N SER A 126 9.79 5.83 -23.56
CA SER A 126 9.81 6.77 -24.67
C SER A 126 8.58 6.59 -25.55
N VAL A 127 7.84 7.67 -25.79
CA VAL A 127 6.70 7.72 -26.70
C VAL A 127 6.97 8.82 -27.76
N PRO A 128 7.51 8.44 -28.95
CA PRO A 128 7.88 9.42 -29.97
C PRO A 128 6.66 10.00 -30.69
N LEU A 129 6.81 11.24 -31.16
CA LEU A 129 5.73 11.93 -31.87
C LEU A 129 5.57 11.50 -33.34
N ASP A 130 6.63 10.98 -33.97
CA ASP A 130 6.68 10.68 -35.41
C ASP A 130 5.88 9.42 -35.83
N GLY A 131 5.36 8.68 -34.83
CA GLY A 131 4.61 7.43 -34.99
C GLY A 131 5.49 6.19 -35.08
N SER A 132 6.80 6.30 -34.83
CA SER A 132 7.68 5.16 -34.59
C SER A 132 7.27 4.43 -33.29
N ALA A 133 7.81 3.22 -33.04
CA ALA A 133 7.47 2.44 -31.87
C ALA A 133 7.83 3.18 -30.58
N GLY A 134 6.92 3.15 -29.59
CA GLY A 134 7.25 3.48 -28.21
C GLY A 134 8.12 2.38 -27.60
N VAL A 135 8.87 2.70 -26.55
CA VAL A 135 9.75 1.74 -25.87
C VAL A 135 9.61 1.89 -24.38
N VAL A 136 9.39 0.77 -23.68
CA VAL A 136 9.66 0.62 -22.24
C VAL A 136 10.92 -0.22 -22.09
N SER A 137 11.92 0.27 -21.40
CA SER A 137 13.10 -0.49 -21.02
C SER A 137 13.30 -0.54 -19.52
N ALA A 138 13.82 -1.67 -19.03
CA ALA A 138 14.09 -1.91 -17.61
C ALA A 138 15.14 -3.01 -17.44
N ASN A 139 15.72 -3.10 -16.24
CA ASN A 139 16.60 -4.22 -15.89
C ASN A 139 15.83 -5.52 -15.58
N THR A 140 14.58 -5.40 -15.13
CA THR A 140 13.75 -6.47 -14.60
C THR A 140 12.38 -6.50 -15.27
N THR A 141 11.67 -7.62 -15.19
CA THR A 141 10.27 -7.72 -15.63
C THR A 141 9.34 -6.91 -14.72
N LEU A 142 9.69 -6.76 -13.43
CA LEU A 142 9.00 -5.89 -12.49
C LEU A 142 9.11 -4.42 -12.92
N GLY A 143 10.29 -3.95 -13.34
CA GLY A 143 10.46 -2.62 -13.89
C GLY A 143 9.65 -2.41 -15.18
N LEU A 144 9.61 -3.42 -16.09
CA LEU A 144 8.73 -3.36 -17.26
C LEU A 144 7.25 -3.21 -16.88
N LEU A 145 6.80 -3.91 -15.83
CA LEU A 145 5.43 -3.77 -15.31
C LEU A 145 5.16 -2.35 -14.82
N ARG A 146 6.10 -1.70 -14.11
CA ARG A 146 5.97 -0.31 -13.66
C ARG A 146 5.90 0.66 -14.85
N GLY A 147 6.68 0.40 -15.89
CA GLY A 147 6.61 1.15 -17.14
C GLY A 147 5.27 0.98 -17.86
N LEU A 148 4.70 -0.23 -17.89
CA LEU A 148 3.37 -0.50 -18.44
C LEU A 148 2.28 0.26 -17.67
N SER A 149 2.32 0.26 -16.33
CA SER A 149 1.35 1.00 -15.51
C SER A 149 1.41 2.52 -15.71
N THR A 150 2.58 3.06 -16.09
CA THR A 150 2.72 4.46 -16.48
C THR A 150 2.18 4.69 -17.91
N PHE A 151 2.53 3.81 -18.84
CA PHE A 151 2.11 3.94 -20.23
C PHE A 151 0.58 3.92 -20.37
N GLU A 152 -0.13 3.06 -19.65
CA GLU A 152 -1.59 2.99 -19.72
C GLU A 152 -2.30 4.26 -19.22
N GLN A 153 -1.67 5.06 -18.36
CA GLN A 153 -2.22 6.31 -17.86
C GLN A 153 -2.13 7.48 -18.86
N LEU A 154 -1.44 7.33 -19.98
CA LEU A 154 -1.27 8.39 -20.98
C LEU A 154 -2.49 8.59 -21.89
N TRP A 155 -3.41 7.64 -21.96
CA TRP A 155 -4.41 7.55 -23.00
C TRP A 155 -5.78 8.03 -22.56
N TYR A 156 -6.44 8.76 -23.49
CA TYR A 156 -7.81 9.26 -23.36
C TYR A 156 -8.61 8.85 -24.58
N THR A 157 -9.93 8.91 -24.46
CA THR A 157 -10.87 8.60 -25.55
C THR A 157 -11.75 9.80 -25.84
N TYR A 158 -11.87 10.17 -27.12
CA TYR A 158 -12.84 11.13 -27.60
C TYR A 158 -13.38 10.69 -28.96
N ASP A 159 -14.72 10.60 -29.07
CA ASP A 159 -15.42 10.18 -30.31
C ASP A 159 -14.82 8.89 -30.93
N GLY A 160 -14.61 7.87 -30.08
CA GLY A 160 -14.05 6.57 -30.49
C GLY A 160 -12.56 6.56 -30.81
N THR A 161 -11.87 7.71 -30.76
CA THR A 161 -10.41 7.81 -30.97
C THR A 161 -9.68 7.78 -29.65
N ILE A 162 -8.75 6.81 -29.49
CA ILE A 162 -7.82 6.76 -28.35
C ILE A 162 -6.61 7.60 -28.72
N TYR A 163 -6.21 8.53 -27.83
CA TYR A 163 -5.12 9.47 -28.08
C TYR A 163 -4.45 9.93 -26.79
N THR A 164 -3.27 10.49 -26.90
CA THR A 164 -2.60 11.28 -25.87
C THR A 164 -2.31 12.69 -26.40
N ASN A 165 -2.22 13.67 -25.51
CA ASN A 165 -1.79 15.04 -25.83
C ASN A 165 -0.42 15.38 -25.23
N TYR A 166 0.33 14.37 -24.78
CA TYR A 166 1.63 14.53 -24.10
C TYR A 166 2.83 14.16 -24.99
N ALA A 167 2.61 13.90 -26.28
CA ALA A 167 3.69 13.50 -27.17
C ALA A 167 4.54 14.71 -27.64
N PRO A 168 5.87 14.52 -27.85
CA PRO A 168 6.63 13.35 -27.42
C PRO A 168 6.75 13.27 -25.91
N LEU A 169 6.96 12.05 -25.35
CA LEU A 169 7.15 11.87 -23.92
C LEU A 169 8.38 10.99 -23.68
N THR A 170 9.20 11.41 -22.72
CA THR A 170 10.39 10.66 -22.29
C THR A 170 10.49 10.64 -20.78
N ILE A 171 10.66 9.45 -20.23
CA ILE A 171 10.96 9.17 -18.83
C ILE A 171 12.27 8.40 -18.81
N VAL A 172 13.24 8.85 -18.00
CA VAL A 172 14.57 8.25 -17.97
C VAL A 172 14.85 7.75 -16.56
N ASN A 173 15.12 6.45 -16.43
CA ASN A 173 15.52 5.80 -15.16
C ASN A 173 14.62 6.17 -13.97
N ASP A 174 13.29 6.16 -14.18
CA ASP A 174 12.34 6.36 -13.08
C ASP A 174 12.35 5.15 -12.15
N SER A 175 12.46 5.39 -10.87
CA SER A 175 12.50 4.37 -9.83
C SER A 175 11.96 4.94 -8.52
N PRO A 176 11.43 4.10 -7.61
CA PRO A 176 10.88 4.61 -6.36
C PRO A 176 11.95 5.26 -5.47
N ALA A 177 11.56 6.33 -4.77
CA ALA A 177 12.41 6.98 -3.78
C ALA A 177 12.58 6.11 -2.51
N TYR A 178 11.58 5.27 -2.22
CA TYR A 178 11.55 4.36 -1.07
C TYR A 178 11.11 2.97 -1.51
N ALA A 179 11.75 1.96 -0.95
CA ALA A 179 11.56 0.56 -1.35
C ALA A 179 10.19 -0.02 -0.92
N TYR A 180 9.64 0.44 0.21
CA TYR A 180 8.36 -0.01 0.74
C TYR A 180 7.25 1.01 0.46
N ARG A 181 6.18 0.57 -0.15
CA ARG A 181 4.96 1.35 -0.41
C ARG A 181 3.77 0.44 -0.17
N GLY A 182 3.20 0.56 1.04
CA GLY A 182 2.20 -0.38 1.54
C GLY A 182 0.77 0.16 1.55
N PHE A 183 -0.12 -0.81 1.62
CA PHE A 183 -1.49 -0.63 2.08
C PHE A 183 -1.87 -1.80 2.98
N MET A 184 -2.28 -1.51 4.23
CA MET A 184 -2.74 -2.49 5.19
C MET A 184 -4.27 -2.60 5.15
N LEU A 185 -4.77 -3.84 5.17
CA LEU A 185 -6.18 -4.15 5.32
C LEU A 185 -6.36 -5.13 6.48
N ASP A 186 -7.13 -4.70 7.46
CA ASP A 186 -7.67 -5.56 8.50
C ASP A 186 -8.84 -6.40 7.94
N THR A 187 -8.75 -7.72 8.07
CA THR A 187 -9.82 -8.64 7.65
C THR A 187 -10.32 -9.51 8.79
N ALA A 188 -9.98 -9.12 10.02
CA ALA A 188 -10.36 -9.81 11.24
C ALA A 188 -11.54 -9.13 11.95
N ARG A 189 -11.54 -7.78 12.09
CA ARG A 189 -12.68 -7.08 12.67
C ARG A 189 -13.93 -7.27 11.82
N ASN A 190 -13.80 -7.10 10.51
CA ASN A 190 -14.82 -7.48 9.53
C ASN A 190 -14.21 -8.24 8.36
N PHE A 191 -14.93 -9.25 7.86
CA PHE A 191 -14.43 -10.16 6.82
C PHE A 191 -14.58 -9.54 5.41
N PHE A 192 -13.55 -9.71 4.59
CA PHE A 192 -13.54 -9.33 3.18
C PHE A 192 -13.34 -10.56 2.29
N SER A 193 -14.10 -10.65 1.21
CA SER A 193 -13.95 -11.75 0.27
C SER A 193 -12.64 -11.67 -0.53
N VAL A 194 -12.19 -12.78 -1.06
CA VAL A 194 -11.04 -12.81 -1.99
C VAL A 194 -11.23 -11.85 -3.16
N SER A 195 -12.47 -11.69 -3.65
CA SER A 195 -12.77 -10.75 -4.74
C SER A 195 -12.62 -9.29 -4.33
N ASP A 196 -12.91 -8.92 -3.08
CA ASP A 196 -12.70 -7.56 -2.57
C ASP A 196 -11.22 -7.26 -2.42
N ILE A 197 -10.44 -8.22 -1.90
CA ILE A 197 -8.98 -8.12 -1.80
C ILE A 197 -8.37 -7.96 -3.20
N LYS A 198 -8.75 -8.78 -4.18
CA LYS A 198 -8.26 -8.67 -5.55
C LYS A 198 -8.56 -7.33 -6.20
N ARG A 199 -9.74 -6.77 -5.97
CA ARG A 199 -10.11 -5.44 -6.47
C ARG A 199 -9.23 -4.34 -5.86
N THR A 200 -8.86 -4.49 -4.58
CA THR A 200 -7.90 -3.61 -3.90
C THR A 200 -6.51 -3.74 -4.50
N LEU A 201 -6.04 -4.96 -4.78
CA LEU A 201 -4.76 -5.20 -5.45
C LEU A 201 -4.71 -4.58 -6.88
N ASP A 202 -5.83 -4.56 -7.59
CA ASP A 202 -5.93 -3.85 -8.88
C ASP A 202 -5.73 -2.33 -8.73
N ALA A 203 -6.29 -1.73 -7.68
CA ALA A 203 -6.09 -0.32 -7.38
C ALA A 203 -4.63 -0.03 -6.97
N MET A 204 -4.04 -0.88 -6.13
CA MET A 204 -2.64 -0.79 -5.70
C MET A 204 -1.68 -0.84 -6.91
N TYR A 205 -1.90 -1.77 -7.85
CA TYR A 205 -1.12 -1.87 -9.09
C TYR A 205 -1.11 -0.55 -9.88
N LEU A 206 -2.29 0.07 -10.06
CA LEU A 206 -2.43 1.30 -10.83
C LEU A 206 -1.56 2.45 -10.29
N VAL A 207 -1.39 2.52 -8.97
CA VAL A 207 -0.64 3.58 -8.28
C VAL A 207 0.73 3.12 -7.78
N LYS A 208 1.22 1.96 -8.20
CA LYS A 208 2.54 1.40 -7.85
C LYS A 208 2.77 1.15 -6.35
N ILE A 209 1.72 0.88 -5.58
CA ILE A 209 1.85 0.30 -4.24
C ILE A 209 2.35 -1.14 -4.40
N ASN A 210 3.38 -1.54 -3.65
CA ASN A 210 4.10 -2.80 -3.86
C ASN A 210 4.03 -3.79 -2.69
N THR A 211 3.36 -3.43 -1.60
CA THR A 211 3.19 -4.32 -0.45
C THR A 211 1.74 -4.28 0.02
N PHE A 212 1.09 -5.42 0.03
CA PHE A 212 -0.21 -5.63 0.68
C PHE A 212 0.04 -6.19 2.08
N HIS A 213 -0.12 -5.35 3.10
CA HIS A 213 -0.04 -5.77 4.48
C HIS A 213 -1.40 -6.32 4.89
N TRP A 214 -1.46 -7.62 5.14
CA TRP A 214 -2.69 -8.34 5.43
C TRP A 214 -2.76 -8.66 6.93
N HIS A 215 -3.43 -7.78 7.69
CA HIS A 215 -3.78 -8.02 9.08
C HIS A 215 -4.93 -9.02 9.12
N ILE A 216 -4.59 -10.32 9.19
CA ILE A 216 -5.53 -11.39 8.85
C ILE A 216 -6.26 -11.94 10.07
N THR A 217 -5.74 -11.77 11.27
CA THR A 217 -6.33 -12.22 12.55
C THR A 217 -6.28 -11.15 13.59
N ASP A 218 -7.27 -11.12 14.50
CA ASP A 218 -7.29 -10.27 15.68
C ASP A 218 -8.16 -10.90 16.78
N SER A 219 -8.37 -10.19 17.89
CA SER A 219 -9.19 -10.61 19.03
C SER A 219 -10.63 -11.03 18.64
N GLN A 220 -11.18 -10.47 17.56
CA GLN A 220 -12.54 -10.69 17.13
C GLN A 220 -12.69 -11.93 16.25
N SER A 221 -11.70 -12.24 15.40
CA SER A 221 -11.80 -13.42 14.55
C SER A 221 -10.46 -13.99 14.09
N TRP A 222 -10.50 -15.28 13.74
CA TRP A 222 -9.41 -16.05 13.14
C TRP A 222 -9.88 -16.66 11.82
N PRO A 223 -9.90 -15.92 10.71
CA PRO A 223 -10.46 -16.40 9.46
C PRO A 223 -9.49 -17.28 8.63
N ILE A 224 -8.18 -17.31 8.92
CA ILE A 224 -7.23 -18.10 8.16
C ILE A 224 -7.23 -19.59 8.58
N GLN A 225 -7.44 -20.49 7.61
CA GLN A 225 -7.35 -21.92 7.84
C GLN A 225 -5.87 -22.36 7.81
N VAL A 226 -5.38 -22.84 8.95
CA VAL A 226 -4.03 -23.41 9.09
C VAL A 226 -4.17 -24.92 9.18
N VAL A 227 -3.58 -25.65 8.23
CA VAL A 227 -3.79 -27.12 8.10
C VAL A 227 -3.39 -27.88 9.36
N GLN A 228 -2.33 -27.44 10.02
CA GLN A 228 -1.82 -28.05 11.25
C GLN A 228 -2.64 -27.67 12.51
N PHE A 229 -3.44 -26.59 12.42
CA PHE A 229 -4.21 -26.02 13.53
C PHE A 229 -5.64 -25.67 13.06
N PRO A 230 -6.41 -26.64 12.54
CA PRO A 230 -7.71 -26.37 11.93
C PRO A 230 -8.75 -25.84 12.93
N GLU A 231 -8.58 -26.13 14.22
CA GLU A 231 -9.47 -25.69 15.32
C GLU A 231 -9.49 -24.16 15.45
N LEU A 232 -8.40 -23.45 15.10
CA LEU A 232 -8.33 -21.99 15.18
C LEU A 232 -9.41 -21.34 14.29
N ALA A 233 -9.47 -21.71 13.01
CA ALA A 233 -10.49 -21.17 12.11
C ALA A 233 -11.87 -21.77 12.36
N GLN A 234 -11.96 -23.06 12.75
CA GLN A 234 -13.23 -23.72 13.06
C GLN A 234 -13.98 -23.06 14.23
N ALA A 235 -13.24 -22.60 15.24
CA ALA A 235 -13.80 -21.93 16.40
C ALA A 235 -13.77 -20.39 16.27
N GLY A 236 -12.83 -19.84 15.51
CA GLY A 236 -12.52 -18.41 15.49
C GLY A 236 -13.05 -17.65 14.28
N ALA A 237 -13.44 -18.30 13.18
CA ALA A 237 -14.07 -17.58 12.06
C ALA A 237 -15.53 -17.22 12.38
N TYR A 238 -16.02 -16.07 11.89
CA TYR A 238 -17.42 -15.68 12.06
C TYR A 238 -18.43 -16.66 11.48
N SER A 239 -18.02 -17.34 10.39
CA SER A 239 -18.76 -18.48 9.80
C SER A 239 -17.83 -19.29 8.88
N THR A 240 -18.27 -20.46 8.48
CA THR A 240 -17.51 -21.31 7.52
C THR A 240 -17.27 -20.63 6.18
N ASN A 241 -18.13 -19.68 5.77
CA ASN A 241 -17.98 -18.92 4.52
C ASN A 241 -17.15 -17.66 4.69
N GLN A 242 -16.82 -17.27 5.91
CA GLN A 242 -15.99 -16.13 6.27
C GLN A 242 -14.64 -16.64 6.79
N SER A 243 -14.01 -17.48 5.99
CA SER A 243 -12.67 -17.99 6.24
C SER A 243 -11.90 -18.14 4.93
N TYR A 244 -10.60 -18.01 5.00
CA TYR A 244 -9.68 -18.17 3.88
C TYR A 244 -9.07 -19.58 3.92
N THR A 245 -9.37 -20.38 2.91
CA THR A 245 -8.71 -21.69 2.72
C THR A 245 -7.26 -21.50 2.27
N PRO A 246 -6.39 -22.53 2.39
CA PRO A 246 -5.05 -22.47 1.81
C PRO A 246 -5.05 -22.13 0.31
N SER A 247 -6.07 -22.55 -0.43
CA SER A 247 -6.24 -22.19 -1.84
C SER A 247 -6.58 -20.71 -2.03
N ASP A 248 -7.39 -20.12 -1.16
CA ASP A 248 -7.72 -18.69 -1.21
C ASP A 248 -6.48 -17.83 -0.94
N ILE A 249 -5.66 -18.23 0.03
CA ILE A 249 -4.39 -17.56 0.33
C ILE A 249 -3.46 -17.58 -0.89
N GLN A 250 -3.27 -18.76 -1.49
CA GLN A 250 -2.44 -18.89 -2.69
C GLN A 250 -3.00 -18.10 -3.89
N ASP A 251 -4.32 -18.04 -4.03
CA ASP A 251 -4.97 -17.25 -5.08
C ASP A 251 -4.74 -15.73 -4.90
N VAL A 252 -4.82 -15.23 -3.66
CA VAL A 252 -4.49 -13.82 -3.35
C VAL A 252 -2.99 -13.55 -3.58
N VAL A 253 -2.11 -14.40 -3.09
CA VAL A 253 -0.66 -14.26 -3.23
C VAL A 253 -0.22 -14.27 -4.71
N THR A 254 -0.76 -15.20 -5.50
CA THR A 254 -0.47 -15.29 -6.94
C THR A 254 -0.99 -14.04 -7.66
N TYR A 255 -2.21 -13.63 -7.38
CA TYR A 255 -2.83 -12.45 -7.99
C TYR A 255 -2.06 -11.16 -7.67
N ALA A 256 -1.56 -11.02 -6.44
CA ALA A 256 -0.70 -9.91 -6.01
C ALA A 256 0.64 -9.95 -6.73
N GLY A 257 1.31 -11.12 -6.76
CA GLY A 257 2.59 -11.31 -7.43
C GLY A 257 2.57 -10.94 -8.91
N ASP A 258 1.51 -11.33 -9.65
CA ASP A 258 1.29 -10.97 -11.06
C ASP A 258 1.13 -9.44 -11.27
N ARG A 259 0.94 -8.67 -10.20
CA ARG A 259 0.84 -7.20 -10.16
C ARG A 259 2.06 -6.53 -9.55
N GLY A 260 3.10 -7.31 -9.27
CA GLY A 260 4.32 -6.82 -8.63
C GLY A 260 4.10 -6.36 -7.19
N ILE A 261 3.19 -7.05 -6.47
CA ILE A 261 2.83 -6.76 -5.09
C ILE A 261 3.23 -7.95 -4.21
N ASP A 262 4.01 -7.68 -3.18
CA ASP A 262 4.33 -8.62 -2.12
C ASP A 262 3.20 -8.68 -1.08
N VAL A 263 2.91 -9.85 -0.51
CA VAL A 263 1.89 -10.02 0.54
C VAL A 263 2.59 -10.24 1.87
N LEU A 264 2.59 -9.21 2.72
CA LEU A 264 3.04 -9.26 4.09
C LEU A 264 1.85 -9.66 4.98
N VAL A 265 1.85 -10.89 5.49
CA VAL A 265 0.82 -11.35 6.43
C VAL A 265 1.22 -10.97 7.85
N GLU A 266 0.23 -10.51 8.63
CA GLU A 266 0.35 -10.27 10.06
C GLU A 266 -0.56 -11.20 10.85
N ILE A 267 0.02 -11.86 11.84
CA ILE A 267 -0.68 -12.51 12.95
C ILE A 267 -0.18 -11.84 14.22
N ASP A 268 -0.98 -10.93 14.74
CA ASP A 268 -0.61 -10.14 15.89
C ASP A 268 -0.55 -10.98 17.16
N THR A 269 0.56 -10.87 17.87
CA THR A 269 0.88 -11.61 19.09
C THR A 269 1.86 -10.86 19.98
N PRO A 270 1.78 -10.98 21.31
CA PRO A 270 0.86 -11.79 22.11
C PRO A 270 -0.44 -11.05 22.45
N GLY A 271 -0.56 -9.74 22.15
CA GLY A 271 -1.79 -8.96 22.17
C GLY A 271 -2.78 -9.44 21.12
N HIS A 272 -3.96 -8.82 21.01
CA HIS A 272 -4.93 -9.03 19.93
C HIS A 272 -5.31 -10.50 19.62
N THR A 273 -5.28 -11.37 20.66
CA THR A 273 -5.40 -12.83 20.49
C THR A 273 -6.55 -13.47 21.27
N ALA A 274 -7.54 -12.67 21.71
CA ALA A 274 -8.66 -13.21 22.49
C ALA A 274 -9.36 -14.38 21.76
N ILE A 275 -9.45 -14.35 20.45
CA ILE A 275 -10.11 -15.39 19.64
C ILE A 275 -9.47 -16.78 19.79
N ILE A 276 -8.18 -16.85 20.11
CA ILE A 276 -7.53 -18.15 20.39
C ILE A 276 -8.20 -18.86 21.55
N GLY A 277 -8.74 -18.09 22.51
CA GLY A 277 -9.51 -18.64 23.63
C GLY A 277 -10.79 -19.38 23.25
N ALA A 278 -11.30 -19.23 22.03
CA ALA A 278 -12.44 -20.00 21.55
C ALA A 278 -12.11 -21.50 21.37
N SER A 279 -10.85 -21.84 21.06
CA SER A 279 -10.36 -23.20 20.94
C SER A 279 -9.42 -23.61 22.09
N HIS A 280 -8.67 -22.66 22.62
CA HIS A 280 -7.64 -22.87 23.66
C HIS A 280 -7.78 -21.85 24.80
N PRO A 281 -8.84 -21.90 25.61
CA PRO A 281 -9.06 -20.93 26.69
C PRO A 281 -7.95 -20.96 27.74
N GLU A 282 -7.25 -22.06 27.90
CA GLU A 282 -6.10 -22.20 28.80
C GLU A 282 -4.87 -21.39 28.34
N TYR A 283 -4.81 -20.97 27.08
CA TYR A 283 -3.69 -20.18 26.53
C TYR A 283 -3.89 -18.66 26.67
N VAL A 284 -5.11 -18.22 26.98
CA VAL A 284 -5.47 -16.80 26.95
C VAL A 284 -5.71 -16.25 28.34
N ALA A 285 -4.96 -15.23 28.71
CA ALA A 285 -5.16 -14.44 29.92
C ALA A 285 -6.35 -13.48 29.75
N CYS A 286 -7.11 -13.23 30.81
CA CYS A 286 -8.29 -12.34 30.83
C CYS A 286 -9.35 -12.64 29.74
N TYR A 287 -9.42 -13.87 29.27
CA TYR A 287 -10.34 -14.25 28.20
C TYR A 287 -11.79 -13.87 28.52
N LEU A 288 -12.42 -13.05 27.67
CA LEU A 288 -13.78 -12.51 27.81
C LEU A 288 -14.04 -11.78 29.16
N SER A 289 -13.01 -11.27 29.78
CA SER A 289 -13.10 -10.41 30.98
C SER A 289 -13.61 -9.01 30.59
N ASP A 290 -13.72 -8.11 31.58
CA ASP A 290 -14.10 -6.71 31.35
C ASP A 290 -13.09 -6.03 30.42
N TRP A 291 -13.49 -5.77 29.19
CA TRP A 291 -12.60 -5.24 28.17
C TRP A 291 -12.13 -3.80 28.47
N ILE A 292 -12.98 -2.97 29.09
CA ILE A 292 -12.59 -1.59 29.44
C ILE A 292 -11.35 -1.55 30.32
N THR A 293 -11.17 -2.60 31.16
CA THR A 293 -10.01 -2.72 32.03
C THR A 293 -8.85 -3.47 31.38
N PHE A 294 -9.14 -4.48 30.55
CA PHE A 294 -8.17 -5.49 30.17
C PHE A 294 -7.88 -5.58 28.67
N ALA A 295 -8.36 -4.63 27.85
CA ALA A 295 -8.06 -4.54 26.43
C ALA A 295 -8.19 -3.09 25.96
N SER A 296 -7.64 -2.79 24.79
CA SER A 296 -7.86 -1.52 24.09
C SER A 296 -9.24 -1.49 23.41
N GLU A 297 -9.70 -2.68 22.94
CA GLU A 297 -11.05 -2.87 22.40
C GLU A 297 -11.59 -4.28 22.71
N PRO A 298 -12.93 -4.52 22.66
CA PRO A 298 -13.49 -5.85 22.93
C PRO A 298 -13.23 -6.85 21.79
N PRO A 299 -13.11 -8.15 22.15
CA PRO A 299 -13.12 -8.73 23.49
C PRO A 299 -11.73 -8.71 24.14
N ALA A 300 -11.69 -8.71 25.48
CA ALA A 300 -10.45 -8.88 26.22
C ALA A 300 -9.88 -10.30 26.07
N GLY A 301 -8.56 -10.39 25.97
CA GLY A 301 -7.81 -11.63 25.91
C GLY A 301 -6.49 -11.45 25.18
N GLN A 302 -5.43 -11.98 25.78
CA GLN A 302 -4.08 -11.98 25.22
C GLN A 302 -3.33 -13.24 25.64
N LEU A 303 -2.34 -13.69 24.88
CA LEU A 303 -1.64 -14.94 25.15
C LEU A 303 -0.89 -14.92 26.49
N ARG A 304 -0.93 -16.02 27.24
CA ARG A 304 -0.13 -16.23 28.45
C ARG A 304 1.35 -16.41 28.09
N LEU A 305 2.00 -15.34 27.68
CA LEU A 305 3.38 -15.33 27.16
C LEU A 305 4.43 -15.92 28.13
N ALA A 306 4.12 -16.02 29.43
CA ALA A 306 5.00 -16.65 30.42
C ALA A 306 4.93 -18.19 30.39
N ASP A 307 3.95 -18.77 29.70
CA ASP A 307 3.79 -20.22 29.53
C ASP A 307 4.61 -20.71 28.32
N ALA A 308 5.54 -21.62 28.58
CA ALA A 308 6.36 -22.21 27.52
C ALA A 308 5.54 -23.01 26.51
N SER A 309 4.40 -23.59 26.90
CA SER A 309 3.50 -24.32 25.98
C SER A 309 2.83 -23.36 25.00
N VAL A 310 2.42 -22.18 25.48
CA VAL A 310 1.84 -21.09 24.67
C VAL A 310 2.88 -20.52 23.72
N THR A 311 4.10 -20.29 24.20
CA THR A 311 5.22 -19.84 23.35
C THR A 311 5.51 -20.82 22.22
N ASN A 312 5.58 -22.13 22.51
CA ASN A 312 5.83 -23.17 21.52
C ASN A 312 4.66 -23.29 20.51
N PHE A 313 3.42 -23.22 21.00
CA PHE A 313 2.22 -23.23 20.15
C PHE A 313 2.24 -22.05 19.17
N THR A 314 2.46 -20.83 19.69
CA THR A 314 2.48 -19.62 18.86
C THR A 314 3.60 -19.69 17.81
N ALA A 315 4.82 -20.09 18.19
CA ALA A 315 5.92 -20.26 17.26
C ALA A 315 5.59 -21.28 16.15
N ALA A 316 4.90 -22.38 16.48
CA ALA A 316 4.49 -23.39 15.52
C ALA A 316 3.38 -22.88 14.56
N VAL A 317 2.42 -22.11 15.07
CA VAL A 317 1.36 -21.48 14.25
C VAL A 317 1.95 -20.47 13.27
N LEU A 318 2.79 -19.54 13.76
CA LEU A 318 3.45 -18.56 12.90
C LEU A 318 4.31 -19.21 11.82
N ALA A 319 5.08 -20.24 12.20
CA ALA A 319 5.90 -20.98 11.23
C ALA A 319 5.05 -21.68 10.17
N ALA A 320 3.94 -22.31 10.56
CA ALA A 320 3.04 -23.02 9.65
C ALA A 320 2.42 -22.08 8.61
N VAL A 321 2.08 -20.85 8.99
CA VAL A 321 1.57 -19.85 8.04
C VAL A 321 2.70 -19.28 7.19
N ALA A 322 3.81 -18.88 7.79
CA ALA A 322 4.94 -18.26 7.11
C ALA A 322 5.58 -19.15 6.04
N GLU A 323 5.60 -20.48 6.25
CA GLU A 323 6.11 -21.46 5.30
C GLU A 323 5.33 -21.47 3.97
N THR A 324 4.05 -21.09 3.99
CA THR A 324 3.18 -21.09 2.80
C THR A 324 3.31 -19.81 1.95
N LEU A 325 4.03 -18.79 2.44
CA LEU A 325 4.11 -17.47 1.85
C LEU A 325 5.48 -17.23 1.19
N PRO A 326 5.54 -16.67 -0.03
CA PRO A 326 6.80 -16.38 -0.71
C PRO A 326 7.50 -15.13 -0.15
N SER A 327 6.77 -14.19 0.50
CA SER A 327 7.36 -12.97 1.08
C SER A 327 8.54 -13.29 1.99
N THR A 328 9.56 -12.44 1.93
CA THR A 328 10.71 -12.48 2.87
C THR A 328 10.40 -11.84 4.22
N MET A 329 9.23 -11.25 4.38
CA MET A 329 8.76 -10.58 5.60
C MET A 329 7.56 -11.31 6.21
N PHE A 330 7.40 -11.18 7.52
CA PHE A 330 6.23 -11.65 8.26
C PHE A 330 6.01 -10.75 9.49
N SER A 331 4.81 -10.21 9.67
CA SER A 331 4.50 -9.38 10.83
C SER A 331 3.93 -10.22 11.98
N THR A 332 4.44 -9.95 13.16
CA THR A 332 3.96 -10.53 14.43
C THR A 332 3.24 -9.50 15.31
N GLY A 333 3.07 -8.26 14.83
CA GLY A 333 2.42 -7.19 15.57
C GLY A 333 3.19 -6.81 16.84
N GLY A 334 2.59 -7.04 17.98
CA GLY A 334 3.19 -6.85 19.31
C GLY A 334 2.82 -5.54 19.98
N ASP A 335 1.78 -4.86 19.50
CA ASP A 335 1.23 -3.64 20.06
C ASP A 335 0.27 -3.92 21.24
N GLU A 336 -0.05 -2.88 21.96
CA GLU A 336 -1.13 -2.75 22.93
C GLU A 336 -1.20 -3.83 24.03
N LEU A 337 -0.06 -4.36 24.51
CA LEU A 337 -0.05 -5.33 25.60
C LEU A 337 -0.67 -4.74 26.87
N ASN A 338 -1.76 -5.31 27.33
CA ASN A 338 -2.42 -4.88 28.56
C ASN A 338 -1.73 -5.47 29.78
N THR A 339 -0.86 -4.69 30.44
CA THR A 339 -0.11 -5.11 31.63
C THR A 339 -1.00 -5.34 32.85
N ALA A 340 -2.16 -4.66 32.94
CA ALA A 340 -3.13 -4.87 34.02
C ALA A 340 -3.77 -6.26 33.93
N CYS A 341 -4.02 -6.75 32.71
CA CYS A 341 -4.48 -8.11 32.50
C CYS A 341 -3.46 -9.13 33.03
N TYR A 342 -2.19 -9.02 32.61
CA TYR A 342 -1.16 -9.94 33.12
C TYR A 342 -0.98 -9.87 34.63
N ALA A 343 -1.10 -8.69 35.24
CA ALA A 343 -1.03 -8.53 36.68
C ALA A 343 -2.20 -9.21 37.42
N ALA A 344 -3.37 -9.27 36.77
CA ALA A 344 -4.58 -9.90 37.33
C ALA A 344 -4.67 -11.40 37.03
N ASP A 345 -3.98 -11.91 35.97
CA ASP A 345 -4.04 -13.31 35.58
C ASP A 345 -3.22 -14.21 36.49
N GLY A 346 -3.91 -14.97 37.38
CA GLY A 346 -3.27 -15.85 38.35
C GLY A 346 -2.27 -16.85 37.76
N PRO A 347 -2.59 -17.58 36.69
CA PRO A 347 -1.64 -18.46 36.03
C PRO A 347 -0.36 -17.76 35.54
N THR A 348 -0.48 -16.59 34.88
CA THR A 348 0.69 -15.81 34.47
C THR A 348 1.55 -15.39 35.65
N GLN A 349 0.94 -14.87 36.73
CA GLN A 349 1.66 -14.45 37.92
C GLN A 349 2.38 -15.64 38.62
N MET A 350 1.74 -16.81 38.65
CA MET A 350 2.36 -18.01 39.18
C MET A 350 3.62 -18.38 38.38
N MET A 351 3.55 -18.43 37.05
CA MET A 351 4.69 -18.77 36.18
C MET A 351 5.83 -17.75 36.29
N LEU A 352 5.52 -16.46 36.34
CA LEU A 352 6.51 -15.40 36.56
C LEU A 352 7.23 -15.56 37.91
N ASN A 353 6.48 -15.82 38.97
CA ASN A 353 7.04 -16.04 40.33
C ASN A 353 7.91 -17.30 40.39
N GLU A 354 7.46 -18.43 39.82
CA GLU A 354 8.20 -19.68 39.78
C GLU A 354 9.50 -19.57 38.98
N SER A 355 9.47 -18.82 37.88
CA SER A 355 10.67 -18.59 37.04
C SER A 355 11.58 -17.48 37.57
N GLY A 356 11.09 -16.65 38.51
CA GLY A 356 11.79 -15.46 38.98
C GLY A 356 11.94 -14.35 37.93
N ARG A 357 11.07 -14.32 36.91
CA ARG A 357 11.13 -13.38 35.78
C ARG A 357 10.11 -12.26 35.91
N THR A 358 10.44 -11.13 35.35
CA THR A 358 9.49 -10.05 35.08
C THR A 358 8.66 -10.39 33.84
N LEU A 359 7.55 -9.66 33.61
CA LEU A 359 6.72 -9.80 32.44
C LEU A 359 7.52 -9.55 31.14
N PHE A 360 8.36 -8.52 31.13
CA PHE A 360 9.13 -8.15 29.92
C PHE A 360 10.27 -9.13 29.64
N GLU A 361 10.87 -9.75 30.65
CA GLU A 361 11.81 -10.88 30.44
C GLU A 361 11.09 -12.11 29.87
N ALA A 362 9.85 -12.34 30.25
CA ALA A 362 9.04 -13.41 29.64
C ALA A 362 8.64 -13.05 28.21
N LEU A 363 8.32 -11.78 27.92
CA LEU A 363 8.08 -11.29 26.56
C LEU A 363 9.32 -11.46 25.68
N ASP A 364 10.51 -11.16 26.17
CA ASP A 364 11.78 -11.40 25.46
C ASP A 364 11.94 -12.86 25.05
N ILE A 365 11.62 -13.79 25.95
CA ILE A 365 11.69 -15.24 25.65
C ILE A 365 10.64 -15.62 24.60
N PHE A 366 9.41 -15.15 24.74
CA PHE A 366 8.34 -15.37 23.77
C PHE A 366 8.73 -14.85 22.39
N THR A 367 9.18 -13.61 22.30
CA THR A 367 9.62 -12.97 21.05
C THR A 367 10.81 -13.69 20.43
N SER A 368 11.81 -14.07 21.25
CA SER A 368 12.97 -14.82 20.78
C SER A 368 12.58 -16.17 20.14
N ALA A 369 11.62 -16.88 20.72
CA ALA A 369 11.18 -18.16 20.21
C ALA A 369 10.34 -18.01 18.93
N THR A 370 9.38 -17.09 18.90
CA THR A 370 8.49 -16.84 17.75
C THR A 370 9.26 -16.27 16.56
N HIS A 371 10.09 -15.26 16.76
CA HIS A 371 10.94 -14.70 15.71
C HIS A 371 12.04 -15.69 15.29
N GLY A 372 12.55 -16.51 16.23
CA GLY A 372 13.49 -17.59 15.89
C GLY A 372 12.91 -18.59 14.90
N ALA A 373 11.63 -18.96 15.06
CA ALA A 373 10.92 -19.85 14.14
C ALA A 373 10.75 -19.21 12.75
N LEU A 374 10.38 -17.93 12.67
CA LEU A 374 10.31 -17.18 11.41
C LEU A 374 11.66 -17.06 10.73
N HIS A 375 12.69 -16.74 11.49
CA HIS A 375 14.05 -16.61 10.97
C HIS A 375 14.60 -17.95 10.41
N ALA A 376 14.26 -19.07 11.02
CA ALA A 376 14.62 -20.39 10.52
C ALA A 376 14.03 -20.67 9.12
N LEU A 377 12.95 -19.98 8.75
CA LEU A 377 12.31 -20.00 7.42
C LEU A 377 12.84 -18.88 6.50
N GLY A 378 13.85 -18.12 6.92
CA GLY A 378 14.42 -17.02 6.15
C GLY A 378 13.54 -15.75 6.14
N LYS A 379 12.61 -15.61 7.09
CA LYS A 379 11.74 -14.44 7.20
C LYS A 379 12.36 -13.37 8.08
N THR A 380 12.21 -12.11 7.68
CA THR A 380 12.45 -10.93 8.52
C THR A 380 11.19 -10.64 9.31
N ALA A 381 11.29 -10.53 10.63
CA ALA A 381 10.17 -10.17 11.48
C ALA A 381 9.83 -8.68 11.31
N VAL A 382 8.54 -8.37 11.29
CA VAL A 382 7.99 -7.02 11.32
C VAL A 382 7.19 -6.87 12.60
N VAL A 383 7.30 -5.73 13.29
CA VAL A 383 6.64 -5.45 14.57
C VAL A 383 6.16 -4.01 14.65
N TRP A 384 5.19 -3.73 15.52
CA TRP A 384 4.79 -2.38 15.88
C TRP A 384 5.79 -1.73 16.85
N GLU A 385 5.77 -0.41 16.94
CA GLU A 385 6.81 0.40 17.62
C GLU A 385 6.93 0.16 19.13
N GLU A 386 5.88 -0.31 19.80
CA GLU A 386 5.90 -0.58 21.24
C GLU A 386 6.95 -1.62 21.61
N MET A 387 7.18 -2.60 20.73
CA MET A 387 8.22 -3.62 20.91
C MET A 387 9.62 -3.00 21.09
N VAL A 388 9.83 -1.80 20.56
CA VAL A 388 11.09 -1.04 20.65
C VAL A 388 11.01 0.10 21.65
N LEU A 389 9.91 0.86 21.66
CA LEU A 389 9.82 2.11 22.43
C LEU A 389 9.29 1.90 23.84
N GLU A 390 8.33 1.00 24.05
CA GLU A 390 7.66 0.78 25.32
C GLU A 390 8.21 -0.42 26.08
N TYR A 391 8.28 -1.59 25.43
CA TYR A 391 8.62 -2.83 26.14
C TYR A 391 10.12 -3.08 26.26
N ASN A 392 10.95 -2.28 25.56
CA ASN A 392 12.42 -2.43 25.55
C ASN A 392 12.88 -3.87 25.30
N THR A 393 12.24 -4.55 24.34
CA THR A 393 12.53 -5.94 24.01
C THR A 393 13.95 -6.04 23.45
N THR A 394 14.84 -6.70 24.20
CA THR A 394 16.27 -6.75 23.87
C THR A 394 16.62 -7.83 22.85
N THR A 395 15.69 -8.76 22.58
CA THR A 395 15.90 -9.90 21.69
C THR A 395 15.56 -9.63 20.23
N LEU A 396 15.08 -8.42 19.90
CA LEU A 396 14.84 -8.05 18.52
C LEU A 396 16.16 -8.02 17.72
N ARG A 397 16.14 -8.64 16.54
CA ARG A 397 17.30 -8.65 15.64
C ARG A 397 17.46 -7.29 14.97
N ASN A 398 18.69 -6.97 14.58
CA ASN A 398 19.00 -5.71 13.89
C ASN A 398 18.34 -5.58 12.51
N ASP A 399 17.89 -6.69 11.91
CA ASP A 399 17.19 -6.72 10.64
C ASP A 399 15.65 -6.62 10.79
N THR A 400 15.14 -6.65 12.03
CA THR A 400 13.70 -6.41 12.31
C THR A 400 13.26 -5.07 11.74
N ILE A 401 12.08 -5.06 11.13
CA ILE A 401 11.43 -3.85 10.61
C ILE A 401 10.39 -3.40 11.65
N VAL A 402 10.36 -2.11 11.93
CA VAL A 402 9.45 -1.53 12.91
C VAL A 402 8.45 -0.62 12.20
N MET A 403 7.17 -0.89 12.39
CA MET A 403 6.08 -0.03 11.91
C MET A 403 5.77 1.03 12.96
N VAL A 404 5.85 2.30 12.57
CA VAL A 404 5.64 3.46 13.44
C VAL A 404 4.23 3.98 13.20
N TRP A 405 3.33 3.79 14.18
CA TRP A 405 1.90 4.02 14.00
C TRP A 405 1.28 5.05 14.95
N ILE A 406 1.73 5.14 16.20
CA ILE A 406 1.11 6.02 17.20
C ILE A 406 1.23 7.49 16.75
N SER A 407 2.44 7.89 16.35
CA SER A 407 2.71 9.23 15.85
C SER A 407 3.88 9.25 14.89
N SER A 408 3.82 10.13 13.88
CA SER A 408 4.99 10.38 13.01
C SER A 408 6.23 10.89 13.77
N ASP A 409 6.06 11.44 14.98
CA ASP A 409 7.15 11.94 15.81
C ASP A 409 8.01 10.82 16.41
N ASP A 410 7.47 9.61 16.53
CA ASP A 410 8.15 8.46 17.14
C ASP A 410 9.21 7.82 16.22
N ALA A 411 9.11 8.07 14.91
CA ALA A 411 10.03 7.54 13.91
C ALA A 411 11.50 7.82 14.24
N ALA A 412 11.83 9.04 14.65
CA ALA A 412 13.19 9.40 15.02
C ALA A 412 13.72 8.58 16.21
N ALA A 413 12.88 8.27 17.19
CA ALA A 413 13.26 7.49 18.37
C ALA A 413 13.57 6.03 18.03
N VAL A 414 12.78 5.42 17.12
CA VAL A 414 13.03 4.06 16.62
C VAL A 414 14.33 4.00 15.80
N VAL A 415 14.50 4.93 14.87
CA VAL A 415 15.70 5.01 14.01
C VAL A 415 16.97 5.26 14.83
N GLN A 416 16.91 6.07 15.91
CA GLN A 416 18.03 6.28 16.82
C GLN A 416 18.47 4.99 17.54
N ARG A 417 17.58 4.01 17.69
CA ARG A 417 17.91 2.68 18.22
C ARG A 417 18.49 1.73 17.14
N GLY A 418 18.60 2.21 15.89
CA GLY A 418 19.24 1.48 14.78
C GLY A 418 18.31 0.56 14.01
N TYR A 419 17.00 0.61 14.22
CA TYR A 419 16.04 -0.20 13.48
C TYR A 419 15.60 0.47 12.17
N ARG A 420 15.31 -0.37 11.17
CA ARG A 420 14.64 0.05 9.94
C ARG A 420 13.15 0.29 10.22
N ILE A 421 12.58 1.30 9.60
CA ILE A 421 11.20 1.67 9.83
C ILE A 421 10.34 1.67 8.55
N VAL A 422 9.05 1.39 8.76
CA VAL A 422 7.95 1.69 7.84
C VAL A 422 7.03 2.69 8.55
N HIS A 423 6.77 3.82 7.90
CA HIS A 423 5.84 4.80 8.43
C HIS A 423 4.39 4.35 8.24
N ALA A 424 3.65 4.28 9.32
CA ALA A 424 2.22 3.96 9.36
C ALA A 424 1.44 4.92 10.28
N PRO A 425 1.81 6.23 10.41
CA PRO A 425 1.39 7.06 11.52
C PRO A 425 -0.10 7.42 11.46
N SER A 426 -0.77 7.28 12.61
CA SER A 426 -2.21 7.55 12.76
C SER A 426 -2.59 8.99 12.43
N ASN A 427 -1.69 9.93 12.68
CA ASN A 427 -1.92 11.35 12.40
C ASN A 427 -1.89 11.69 10.91
N TYR A 428 -1.50 10.77 10.01
CA TYR A 428 -1.48 10.97 8.55
C TYR A 428 -2.18 9.86 7.73
N PHE A 429 -2.07 8.59 8.13
CA PHE A 429 -2.30 7.45 7.23
C PHE A 429 -3.43 6.51 7.65
N TYR A 430 -4.08 6.71 8.80
CA TYR A 430 -5.22 5.91 9.22
C TYR A 430 -6.49 6.36 8.47
N LEU A 431 -7.01 5.49 7.62
CA LEU A 431 -8.14 5.77 6.74
C LEU A 431 -9.50 5.65 7.45
N ASP A 432 -9.55 4.95 8.57
CA ASP A 432 -10.72 4.74 9.43
C ASP A 432 -11.05 5.95 10.31
N CYS A 433 -10.06 6.79 10.64
CA CYS A 433 -10.26 7.97 11.47
C CYS A 433 -11.34 8.91 10.90
N GLY A 434 -12.16 9.49 11.77
CA GLY A 434 -13.20 10.45 11.39
C GLY A 434 -14.59 9.85 11.25
N ALA A 435 -14.77 8.57 11.63
CA ALA A 435 -16.06 7.90 11.64
C ALA A 435 -16.78 7.93 13.01
N GLY A 436 -16.16 8.54 14.03
CA GLY A 436 -16.63 8.55 15.40
C GLY A 436 -16.21 7.30 16.17
N ASP A 437 -16.68 7.17 17.42
CA ASP A 437 -16.37 6.00 18.26
C ASP A 437 -17.14 4.77 17.75
N PRO A 438 -16.46 3.68 17.36
CA PRO A 438 -17.10 2.44 16.91
C PRO A 438 -17.75 1.66 18.04
N ILE A 439 -17.38 1.94 19.29
CA ILE A 439 -17.71 1.13 20.46
C ILE A 439 -18.42 2.00 21.52
N GLY A 440 -19.43 1.45 22.15
CA GLY A 440 -20.17 2.17 23.17
C GLY A 440 -21.47 2.80 22.66
N ASN A 441 -21.98 3.78 23.41
CA ASN A 441 -23.28 4.39 23.15
C ASN A 441 -23.28 5.91 23.37
N ASP A 442 -22.12 6.54 23.39
CA ASP A 442 -22.01 7.99 23.45
C ASP A 442 -22.30 8.58 22.05
N PRO A 443 -23.40 9.33 21.87
CA PRO A 443 -23.75 9.89 20.56
C PRO A 443 -22.77 10.99 20.08
N THR A 444 -21.85 11.42 20.93
CA THR A 444 -20.82 12.44 20.64
C THR A 444 -19.41 11.88 20.71
N GLY A 445 -19.27 10.55 20.85
CA GLY A 445 -17.99 9.87 20.92
C GLY A 445 -17.17 10.05 19.65
N ASN A 446 -15.89 10.32 19.83
CA ASN A 446 -14.93 10.40 18.74
C ASN A 446 -14.03 9.15 18.79
N SER A 447 -13.63 8.66 17.62
CA SER A 447 -12.51 7.72 17.54
C SER A 447 -11.24 8.35 18.13
N TRP A 448 -10.36 7.53 18.71
CA TRP A 448 -9.12 8.01 19.32
C TRP A 448 -8.22 8.74 18.31
N CYS A 449 -8.30 8.39 17.04
CA CYS A 449 -7.47 8.96 15.96
C CYS A 449 -8.18 10.07 15.15
N ASP A 450 -9.38 10.52 15.55
CA ASP A 450 -10.04 11.64 14.89
C ASP A 450 -9.15 12.91 14.88
N PRO A 451 -9.26 13.77 13.89
CA PRO A 451 -10.27 13.82 12.84
C PRO A 451 -9.93 12.96 11.60
N PHE A 452 -10.85 12.93 10.63
CA PHE A 452 -10.66 12.34 9.31
C PHE A 452 -9.36 12.82 8.64
N LYS A 453 -8.56 11.88 8.14
CA LYS A 453 -7.32 12.20 7.41
C LYS A 453 -7.64 12.45 5.94
N THR A 454 -7.50 13.70 5.51
CA THR A 454 -7.72 14.07 4.11
C THR A 454 -6.54 13.58 3.25
N TRP A 455 -6.76 13.43 1.94
CA TRP A 455 -5.67 13.12 1.02
C TRP A 455 -4.60 14.23 1.00
N GLN A 456 -5.03 15.50 1.21
CA GLN A 456 -4.12 16.64 1.27
C GLN A 456 -3.18 16.51 2.48
N GLU A 457 -3.74 16.23 3.67
CA GLU A 457 -2.95 16.03 4.88
C GLU A 457 -1.97 14.88 4.71
N SER A 458 -2.45 13.70 4.26
CA SER A 458 -1.57 12.57 3.96
C SER A 458 -0.47 12.95 2.97
N TYR A 459 -0.79 13.71 1.92
CA TYR A 459 0.15 14.14 0.89
C TYR A 459 1.22 15.10 1.40
N THR A 460 0.98 15.82 2.52
CA THR A 460 1.99 16.69 3.14
C THR A 460 3.00 15.94 4.01
N PHE A 461 2.84 14.65 4.22
CA PHE A 461 3.75 13.86 5.04
C PHE A 461 5.20 13.95 4.56
N ASN A 462 6.12 14.17 5.50
CA ASN A 462 7.55 14.18 5.23
C ASN A 462 8.21 12.95 5.89
N PRO A 463 8.62 11.95 5.10
CA PRO A 463 9.22 10.72 5.63
C PRO A 463 10.54 10.90 6.38
N LEU A 464 11.22 12.02 6.16
CA LEU A 464 12.53 12.31 6.74
C LEU A 464 12.49 13.36 7.85
N ALA A 465 11.29 13.77 8.29
CA ALA A 465 11.15 14.70 9.40
C ALA A 465 11.88 14.18 10.65
N ASN A 466 12.74 15.01 11.23
CA ASN A 466 13.55 14.69 12.41
C ASN A 466 14.54 13.51 12.24
N ILE A 467 14.73 12.98 11.01
CA ILE A 467 15.69 11.92 10.70
C ILE A 467 17.02 12.54 10.27
N SER A 468 18.11 12.12 10.89
CA SER A 468 19.46 12.60 10.51
C SER A 468 19.88 12.04 9.15
N SER A 469 20.69 12.78 8.39
CA SER A 469 21.19 12.35 7.08
C SER A 469 21.95 11.00 7.10
N ALA A 470 22.55 10.64 8.24
CA ALA A 470 23.24 9.37 8.42
C ALA A 470 22.27 8.18 8.58
N GLN A 471 21.00 8.43 8.86
CA GLN A 471 19.98 7.44 9.18
C GLN A 471 18.88 7.30 8.10
N VAL A 472 18.95 8.09 7.05
CA VAL A 472 17.95 8.08 5.95
C VAL A 472 17.75 6.67 5.37
N SER A 473 18.81 5.87 5.27
CA SER A 473 18.74 4.50 4.74
C SER A 473 17.95 3.53 5.63
N LEU A 474 17.63 3.90 6.86
CA LEU A 474 16.78 3.11 7.75
C LEU A 474 15.28 3.34 7.49
N VAL A 475 14.90 4.38 6.75
CA VAL A 475 13.51 4.65 6.35
C VAL A 475 13.21 3.87 5.08
N LEU A 476 12.47 2.78 5.20
CA LEU A 476 12.12 1.91 4.07
C LEU A 476 10.98 2.48 3.22
N GLY A 477 10.11 3.28 3.81
CA GLY A 477 8.93 3.86 3.18
C GLY A 477 7.76 3.96 4.15
N GLY A 478 6.54 3.72 3.66
CA GLY A 478 5.36 3.74 4.54
C GLY A 478 4.13 3.14 3.88
N GLU A 479 3.05 3.08 4.66
CA GLU A 479 1.77 2.53 4.25
C GLU A 479 0.60 3.33 4.81
N GLN A 480 -0.54 3.29 4.12
CA GLN A 480 -1.83 3.67 4.67
C GLN A 480 -2.56 2.43 5.16
N LEU A 481 -3.38 2.63 6.19
CA LEU A 481 -4.03 1.55 6.90
C LEU A 481 -5.55 1.73 6.89
N LEU A 482 -6.27 0.62 6.76
CA LEU A 482 -7.70 0.57 7.04
C LEU A 482 -7.94 -0.48 8.13
N TRP A 483 -8.12 0.00 9.37
CA TRP A 483 -8.73 -0.76 10.44
C TRP A 483 -10.23 -0.85 10.17
N THR A 484 -10.84 -1.98 10.49
CA THR A 484 -12.16 -2.30 9.95
C THR A 484 -13.26 -2.45 11.00
N GLU A 485 -13.11 -1.81 12.15
CA GLU A 485 -14.15 -1.79 13.20
C GLU A 485 -15.50 -1.27 12.66
N GLN A 486 -15.45 -0.30 11.75
CA GLN A 486 -16.64 0.29 11.10
C GLN A 486 -16.63 0.14 9.57
N SER A 487 -15.76 -0.71 9.00
CA SER A 487 -15.63 -0.86 7.56
C SER A 487 -15.87 -2.30 7.13
N GLY A 488 -16.51 -2.46 5.97
CA GLY A 488 -16.77 -3.75 5.35
C GLY A 488 -16.62 -3.67 3.83
N PRO A 489 -16.96 -4.74 3.10
CA PRO A 489 -16.91 -4.76 1.64
C PRO A 489 -17.71 -3.62 0.98
N GLU A 490 -18.74 -3.10 1.67
CA GLU A 490 -19.66 -2.10 1.15
C GLU A 490 -18.99 -0.73 0.96
N ASN A 491 -18.06 -0.35 1.85
CA ASN A 491 -17.41 0.97 1.85
C ASN A 491 -15.90 0.89 1.56
N LEU A 492 -15.30 -0.30 1.40
CA LEU A 492 -13.88 -0.52 1.19
C LEU A 492 -13.31 0.43 0.13
N ASP A 493 -13.83 0.39 -1.09
CA ASP A 493 -13.28 1.19 -2.18
C ASP A 493 -13.41 2.69 -1.92
N SER A 494 -14.53 3.13 -1.33
CA SER A 494 -14.84 4.54 -1.13
C SER A 494 -14.08 5.16 0.04
N ILE A 495 -13.71 4.38 1.05
CA ILE A 495 -12.94 4.86 2.19
C ILE A 495 -11.44 4.87 1.89
N VAL A 496 -10.96 3.92 1.08
CA VAL A 496 -9.54 3.79 0.72
C VAL A 496 -9.19 4.68 -0.47
N TRP A 497 -9.96 4.62 -1.56
CA TRP A 497 -9.58 5.23 -2.84
C TRP A 497 -10.33 6.52 -3.15
N PRO A 498 -9.63 7.56 -3.64
CA PRO A 498 -8.20 7.60 -4.00
C PRO A 498 -7.28 8.07 -2.87
N ARG A 499 -7.73 8.20 -1.59
CA ARG A 499 -6.88 8.73 -0.50
C ARG A 499 -5.55 8.00 -0.38
N ALA A 500 -5.56 6.67 -0.39
CA ALA A 500 -4.36 5.84 -0.27
C ALA A 500 -3.35 6.06 -1.42
N ALA A 501 -3.80 6.59 -2.56
CA ALA A 501 -2.89 6.96 -3.63
C ALA A 501 -1.92 8.09 -3.25
N SER A 502 -2.23 8.92 -2.24
CA SER A 502 -1.33 9.98 -1.78
C SER A 502 0.02 9.43 -1.31
N SER A 503 0.02 8.40 -0.46
CA SER A 503 1.25 7.78 0.02
C SER A 503 2.04 7.10 -1.10
N ALA A 504 1.36 6.56 -2.11
CA ALA A 504 2.04 5.97 -3.27
C ALA A 504 2.96 6.97 -3.98
N GLU A 505 2.52 8.22 -4.17
CA GLU A 505 3.35 9.25 -4.78
C GLU A 505 4.44 9.76 -3.82
N ILE A 506 4.16 9.88 -2.52
CA ILE A 506 5.18 10.25 -1.52
C ILE A 506 6.38 9.32 -1.62
N PHE A 507 6.13 8.02 -1.59
CA PHE A 507 7.18 7.02 -1.51
C PHE A 507 7.73 6.58 -2.89
N TRP A 508 7.03 6.89 -3.98
CA TRP A 508 7.59 6.71 -5.33
C TRP A 508 8.43 7.91 -5.77
N THR A 509 7.83 9.10 -5.75
CA THR A 509 8.44 10.31 -6.31
C THR A 509 9.44 10.96 -5.35
N GLY A 510 9.16 10.91 -4.03
CA GLY A 510 9.94 11.59 -3.01
C GLY A 510 9.50 13.05 -2.83
N ASP A 511 10.40 13.87 -2.27
CA ASP A 511 10.07 15.25 -1.86
C ASP A 511 10.12 16.27 -3.01
N THR A 512 10.84 15.95 -4.09
CA THR A 512 11.03 16.86 -5.22
C THR A 512 10.33 16.34 -6.47
N LEU A 513 9.47 17.18 -7.06
CA LEU A 513 8.79 16.90 -8.33
C LEU A 513 9.74 17.07 -9.54
N PRO A 514 9.39 16.52 -10.74
CA PRO A 514 10.25 16.60 -11.94
C PRO A 514 10.61 18.02 -12.37
N ASP A 515 9.77 19.01 -12.08
CA ASP A 515 9.98 20.42 -12.35
C ASP A 515 10.90 21.12 -11.33
N GLY A 516 11.37 20.40 -10.31
CA GLY A 516 12.24 20.89 -9.27
C GLY A 516 11.53 21.55 -8.08
N PHE A 517 10.20 21.58 -8.09
CA PHE A 517 9.43 22.11 -6.95
C PHE A 517 9.28 21.09 -5.83
N ASP A 518 9.08 21.60 -4.63
CA ASP A 518 8.72 20.78 -3.47
C ASP A 518 7.30 20.21 -3.63
N ARG A 519 7.15 18.91 -3.44
CA ARG A 519 5.87 18.19 -3.51
C ARG A 519 4.83 18.81 -2.56
N VAL A 520 5.22 19.09 -1.33
CA VAL A 520 4.32 19.62 -0.29
C VAL A 520 3.78 21.01 -0.65
N GLY A 521 4.59 21.84 -1.32
CA GLY A 521 4.19 23.17 -1.80
C GLY A 521 3.25 23.15 -3.02
N ASN A 522 3.02 21.98 -3.65
CA ASN A 522 2.31 21.85 -4.93
C ASN A 522 1.06 20.97 -4.89
N ILE A 523 0.30 21.02 -3.80
CA ILE A 523 -0.95 20.24 -3.64
C ILE A 523 -1.95 20.54 -4.78
N SER A 524 -2.05 21.79 -5.22
CA SER A 524 -2.92 22.21 -6.33
C SER A 524 -2.56 21.55 -7.66
N GLU A 525 -1.29 21.21 -7.90
CA GLU A 525 -0.84 20.48 -9.09
C GLU A 525 -1.08 18.95 -8.96
N ALA A 526 -1.12 18.44 -7.73
CA ALA A 526 -1.40 17.04 -7.47
C ALA A 526 -2.87 16.68 -7.70
N LEU A 527 -3.80 17.55 -7.33
CA LEU A 527 -5.23 17.29 -7.36
C LEU A 527 -5.78 16.91 -8.74
N PRO A 528 -5.46 17.60 -9.87
CA PRO A 528 -5.91 17.20 -11.20
C PRO A 528 -5.43 15.80 -11.59
N ARG A 529 -4.19 15.43 -11.21
CA ARG A 529 -3.63 14.09 -11.45
C ARG A 529 -4.33 13.03 -10.62
N LEU A 530 -4.64 13.32 -9.36
CA LEU A 530 -5.37 12.42 -8.48
C LEU A 530 -6.84 12.25 -8.95
N HIS A 531 -7.46 13.30 -9.50
CA HIS A 531 -8.74 13.18 -10.18
C HIS A 531 -8.68 12.20 -11.35
N ASP A 532 -7.66 12.27 -12.21
CA ASP A 532 -7.50 11.37 -13.35
C ASP A 532 -7.41 9.90 -12.89
N VAL A 533 -6.54 9.61 -11.92
CA VAL A 533 -6.42 8.29 -11.29
C VAL A 533 -7.76 7.80 -10.74
N ARG A 534 -8.45 8.64 -10.01
CA ARG A 534 -9.79 8.32 -9.48
C ARG A 534 -10.78 7.93 -10.57
N TYR A 535 -10.80 8.66 -11.69
CA TYR A 535 -11.70 8.36 -12.79
C TYR A 535 -11.29 7.05 -13.50
N ARG A 536 -9.98 6.75 -13.66
CA ARG A 536 -9.49 5.46 -14.18
C ARG A 536 -9.89 4.29 -13.27
N MET A 537 -9.75 4.44 -11.96
CA MET A 537 -10.21 3.44 -10.98
C MET A 537 -11.69 3.10 -11.19
N VAL A 538 -12.55 4.12 -11.38
CA VAL A 538 -13.98 3.90 -11.60
C VAL A 538 -14.27 3.20 -12.93
N GLN A 539 -13.54 3.50 -14.00
CA GLN A 539 -13.68 2.76 -15.27
C GLN A 539 -13.35 1.27 -15.11
N ARG A 540 -12.48 0.93 -14.17
CA ARG A 540 -12.05 -0.43 -13.84
C ARG A 540 -12.87 -1.10 -12.73
N GLY A 541 -14.00 -0.49 -12.34
CA GLY A 541 -14.94 -1.07 -11.37
C GLY A 541 -14.61 -0.80 -9.90
N ILE A 542 -13.55 -0.03 -9.59
CA ILE A 542 -13.21 0.39 -8.23
C ILE A 542 -14.04 1.62 -7.88
N LYS A 543 -14.84 1.55 -6.82
CA LYS A 543 -15.79 2.61 -6.44
C LYS A 543 -15.13 3.77 -5.68
N ALA A 544 -14.02 4.29 -6.21
CA ALA A 544 -13.27 5.40 -5.63
C ALA A 544 -14.13 6.66 -5.46
N ILE A 545 -14.09 7.27 -4.26
CA ILE A 545 -14.92 8.43 -3.93
C ILE A 545 -14.51 9.68 -4.72
N ARG A 546 -15.43 10.59 -4.95
CA ARG A 546 -15.15 11.91 -5.55
C ARG A 546 -14.39 12.78 -4.55
N LEU A 547 -13.34 13.46 -5.00
CA LEU A 547 -12.56 14.40 -4.16
C LEU A 547 -13.20 15.78 -4.13
N GLN A 548 -13.82 16.18 -5.24
CA GLN A 548 -14.50 17.48 -5.42
C GLN A 548 -15.73 17.30 -6.35
N PRO A 549 -16.63 18.30 -6.43
CA PRO A 549 -17.66 18.31 -7.47
C PRO A 549 -17.05 18.14 -8.87
N GLU A 550 -17.75 17.44 -9.76
CA GLU A 550 -17.24 17.17 -11.11
C GLU A 550 -16.95 18.47 -11.89
N TRP A 551 -17.67 19.55 -11.59
CA TRP A 551 -17.42 20.86 -12.16
C TRP A 551 -15.96 21.32 -11.90
N CYS A 552 -15.45 21.12 -10.70
CA CYS A 552 -14.07 21.44 -10.31
C CYS A 552 -13.07 20.50 -10.99
N ALA A 553 -13.34 19.20 -11.01
CA ALA A 553 -12.47 18.22 -11.68
C ALA A 553 -12.27 18.51 -13.17
N LEU A 554 -13.26 19.14 -13.82
CA LEU A 554 -13.19 19.58 -15.22
C LEU A 554 -12.56 20.96 -15.41
N ARG A 555 -12.22 21.65 -14.35
CA ARG A 555 -11.64 22.99 -14.33
C ARG A 555 -10.50 23.07 -13.30
N PRO A 556 -9.37 22.43 -13.62
CA PRO A 556 -8.24 22.41 -12.69
C PRO A 556 -7.94 23.81 -12.13
N GLN A 557 -7.64 23.90 -10.85
CA GLN A 557 -7.32 25.11 -10.09
C GLN A 557 -8.46 26.14 -9.93
N MET A 558 -9.62 25.96 -10.54
CA MET A 558 -10.75 26.90 -10.41
C MET A 558 -11.50 26.78 -9.07
N CYS A 559 -11.18 25.77 -8.27
CA CYS A 559 -11.76 25.55 -6.94
C CYS A 559 -10.71 25.61 -5.81
N ASP A 560 -9.52 26.07 -6.12
CA ASP A 560 -8.46 26.30 -5.14
C ASP A 560 -8.68 27.65 -4.46
N GLU A 561 -8.35 27.76 -3.16
CA GLU A 561 -8.42 29.00 -2.39
C GLU A 561 -7.06 29.70 -2.32
#